data_c66899b3ec60e4a790da0a91516ffb79
#
_entry.id   c66899b3ec60e4a790da0a91516ffb79
#
_cell.length_a   1.000
_cell.length_b   1.000
_cell.length_c   1.000
_cell.angle_alpha   90.00
_cell.angle_beta   90.00
_cell.angle_gamma   90.00
#
_symmetry.space_group_name_H-M   'P 1'
#
loop_
_entity.id
_entity.type
_entity.pdbx_description
1 polymer ?
#
loop_
_entity_poly.entity_id
_entity_poly.type
_entity_poly.pdbx_seq_one_letter_code
_entity_poly.pdbx_strand_id
1 'polypeptide(L)'
;MDGQWKAAGLLALLLTACGSVGERHQTAADIAARGGLVPDRLSSGPFDLAAWRRAGSGPDLTLYITGDGQAWADRSRPSPDPTPRDPLALRLAARDPAPMVAVLARPCQYRTAALRPQPACDDAAWWTKDRFAPAVIAAMDGAASRLKAAAGACHLHLVGFSGGAAIATLLAARRDDVATLRSVAGNLDPDWVYRQHGVSPLDDGSVSPRAVAPALAEVPQVHFVGTRDTVVPPGAAESFLDAMGTRTCARIVAVPADHHSGWVERWPDLLRDNPPRCRGKT
;
A
#
# COMPACT_ATOMS: atom_id res chain seq x y z
N MET A 1 -29.98 33.52 -56.08
CA MET A 1 -28.92 34.05 -55.21
C MET A 1 -28.97 33.21 -53.94
N ASP A 2 -28.22 32.11 -53.95
CA ASP A 2 -28.34 31.00 -52.96
C ASP A 2 -27.27 31.15 -51.90
N GLY A 3 -27.68 31.46 -50.68
CA GLY A 3 -26.82 31.54 -49.52
C GLY A 3 -26.72 30.19 -48.82
N GLN A 4 -25.66 29.41 -49.07
CA GLN A 4 -25.33 28.18 -48.33
C GLN A 4 -24.69 28.51 -47.00
N TRP A 5 -25.38 28.22 -45.91
CA TRP A 5 -24.81 28.23 -44.56
C TRP A 5 -24.14 26.88 -44.28
N LYS A 6 -22.83 26.87 -44.29
CA LYS A 6 -22.04 25.72 -43.84
C LYS A 6 -22.02 25.69 -42.30
N ALA A 7 -22.76 24.78 -41.73
CA ALA A 7 -22.68 24.46 -40.33
C ALA A 7 -21.35 23.69 -40.06
N ALA A 8 -20.37 24.35 -39.43
CA ALA A 8 -19.20 23.73 -38.93
C ALA A 8 -19.52 23.01 -37.60
N GLY A 9 -19.72 21.71 -37.67
CA GLY A 9 -19.88 20.87 -36.48
C GLY A 9 -18.57 20.82 -35.70
N LEU A 10 -18.54 21.42 -34.52
CA LEU A 10 -17.47 21.25 -33.53
C LEU A 10 -17.59 19.87 -32.93
N LEU A 11 -16.74 18.93 -33.36
CA LEU A 11 -16.59 17.62 -32.75
C LEU A 11 -15.78 17.80 -31.46
N ALA A 12 -16.48 17.94 -30.34
CA ALA A 12 -15.86 17.93 -29.04
C ALA A 12 -15.34 16.48 -28.74
N LEU A 13 -14.07 16.23 -28.94
CA LEU A 13 -13.40 15.04 -28.43
C LEU A 13 -13.45 15.10 -26.91
N LEU A 14 -14.35 14.32 -26.32
CA LEU A 14 -14.28 13.95 -24.91
C LEU A 14 -13.02 13.09 -24.71
N LEU A 15 -11.91 13.73 -24.43
CA LEU A 15 -10.72 13.08 -23.90
C LEU A 15 -11.10 12.53 -22.52
N THR A 16 -11.51 11.26 -22.46
CA THR A 16 -11.56 10.52 -21.21
C THR A 16 -10.14 10.51 -20.66
N ALA A 17 -9.91 11.33 -19.65
CA ALA A 17 -8.64 11.46 -18.96
C ALA A 17 -8.35 10.16 -18.18
N CYS A 18 -7.85 9.13 -18.86
CA CYS A 18 -7.00 8.13 -18.26
C CYS A 18 -5.68 8.84 -17.93
N GLY A 19 -5.51 9.33 -16.71
CA GLY A 19 -4.29 10.05 -16.30
C GLY A 19 -3.06 9.29 -16.76
N SER A 20 -2.18 9.96 -17.51
CA SER A 20 -0.93 9.38 -18.01
C SER A 20 -0.04 8.94 -16.83
N VAL A 21 0.92 8.05 -17.06
CA VAL A 21 1.91 7.66 -16.04
C VAL A 21 2.62 8.91 -15.49
N GLY A 22 2.96 9.87 -16.35
CA GLY A 22 3.55 11.15 -15.95
C GLY A 22 2.67 11.94 -14.98
N GLU A 23 1.36 12.03 -15.21
CA GLU A 23 0.42 12.69 -14.30
C GLU A 23 0.32 11.99 -12.95
N ARG A 24 0.41 10.66 -12.90
CA ARG A 24 0.44 9.89 -11.64
C ARG A 24 1.70 10.20 -10.84
N HIS A 25 2.86 10.31 -11.51
CA HIS A 25 4.12 10.71 -10.87
C HIS A 25 4.05 12.13 -10.33
N GLN A 26 3.51 13.07 -11.12
CA GLN A 26 3.34 14.46 -10.69
C GLN A 26 2.39 14.57 -9.49
N THR A 27 1.25 13.86 -9.54
CA THR A 27 0.31 13.78 -8.41
C THR A 27 1.00 13.31 -7.13
N ALA A 28 1.81 12.25 -7.21
CA ALA A 28 2.55 11.74 -6.07
C ALA A 28 3.59 12.76 -5.56
N ALA A 29 4.31 13.44 -6.46
CA ALA A 29 5.28 14.47 -6.11
C ALA A 29 4.62 15.65 -5.39
N ASP A 30 3.47 16.12 -5.87
CA ASP A 30 2.72 17.22 -5.26
C ASP A 30 2.18 16.86 -3.86
N ILE A 31 1.70 15.63 -3.68
CA ILE A 31 1.24 15.14 -2.36
C ILE A 31 2.43 15.04 -1.41
N ALA A 32 3.53 14.46 -1.84
CA ALA A 32 4.74 14.33 -1.05
C ALA A 32 5.26 15.69 -0.59
N ALA A 33 5.36 16.65 -1.51
CA ALA A 33 5.83 18.01 -1.20
C ALA A 33 4.95 18.70 -0.15
N ARG A 34 3.62 18.61 -0.29
CA ARG A 34 2.67 19.15 0.71
C ARG A 34 2.79 18.48 2.07
N GLY A 35 3.20 17.21 2.12
CA GLY A 35 3.45 16.46 3.36
C GLY A 35 4.85 16.61 3.92
N GLY A 36 5.73 17.43 3.30
CA GLY A 36 7.14 17.53 3.69
C GLY A 36 7.94 16.24 3.46
N LEU A 37 7.49 15.38 2.54
CA LEU A 37 8.10 14.11 2.20
C LEU A 37 9.03 14.31 0.99
N VAL A 38 10.30 14.03 1.14
CA VAL A 38 11.33 14.13 0.09
C VAL A 38 11.45 12.79 -0.63
N PRO A 39 11.49 12.78 -1.98
CA PRO A 39 11.65 11.55 -2.74
C PRO A 39 13.00 10.88 -2.46
N ASP A 40 13.00 9.56 -2.46
CA ASP A 40 14.15 8.69 -2.26
C ASP A 40 14.04 7.45 -3.17
N ARG A 41 15.16 6.74 -3.35
CA ARG A 41 15.23 5.51 -4.13
C ARG A 41 16.09 4.47 -3.43
N LEU A 42 15.62 3.23 -3.45
CA LEU A 42 16.23 2.14 -2.71
C LEU A 42 16.39 0.91 -3.60
N SER A 43 17.62 0.61 -4.01
CA SER A 43 17.89 -0.66 -4.71
C SER A 43 17.82 -1.81 -3.71
N SER A 44 16.92 -2.76 -3.91
CA SER A 44 16.77 -3.94 -3.03
C SER A 44 16.39 -5.17 -3.84
N GLY A 45 17.22 -6.21 -3.77
CA GLY A 45 17.09 -7.36 -4.66
C GLY A 45 17.16 -6.94 -6.13
N PRO A 46 16.27 -7.43 -7.00
CA PRO A 46 16.23 -7.07 -8.41
C PRO A 46 15.51 -5.75 -8.69
N PHE A 47 15.00 -5.07 -7.66
CA PHE A 47 14.14 -3.89 -7.81
C PHE A 47 14.84 -2.61 -7.37
N ASP A 48 14.46 -1.52 -8.00
CA ASP A 48 14.76 -0.15 -7.57
C ASP A 48 13.44 0.52 -7.14
N LEU A 49 13.23 0.58 -5.84
CA LEU A 49 11.96 0.93 -5.22
C LEU A 49 11.87 2.44 -5.00
N ALA A 50 10.76 3.03 -5.38
CA ALA A 50 10.47 4.42 -5.03
C ALA A 50 10.12 4.53 -3.54
N ALA A 51 10.60 5.59 -2.93
CA ALA A 51 10.26 5.93 -1.56
C ALA A 51 10.15 7.45 -1.39
N TRP A 52 9.53 7.87 -0.31
CA TRP A 52 9.50 9.26 0.17
C TRP A 52 9.70 9.24 1.67
N ARG A 53 10.43 10.22 2.20
CA ARG A 53 10.67 10.29 3.64
C ARG A 53 10.64 11.72 4.15
N ARG A 54 10.12 11.88 5.35
CA ARG A 54 10.24 13.08 6.16
C ARG A 54 11.22 12.79 7.28
N ALA A 55 12.32 13.54 7.32
CA ALA A 55 13.32 13.44 8.38
C ALA A 55 12.81 14.12 9.65
N GLY A 56 13.18 13.56 10.78
CA GLY A 56 12.87 14.04 12.12
C GLY A 56 13.84 13.46 13.13
N SER A 57 13.44 13.41 14.38
CA SER A 57 14.21 12.79 15.46
C SER A 57 13.32 11.93 16.35
N GLY A 58 13.88 10.85 16.88
CA GLY A 58 13.17 9.92 17.76
C GLY A 58 13.57 8.48 17.51
N PRO A 59 13.04 7.53 18.31
CA PRO A 59 13.35 6.12 18.17
C PRO A 59 12.49 5.41 17.13
N ASP A 60 11.43 6.03 16.63
CA ASP A 60 10.36 5.38 15.89
C ASP A 60 10.21 5.93 14.47
N LEU A 61 10.16 5.06 13.46
CA LEU A 61 9.82 5.39 12.08
C LEU A 61 8.46 4.83 11.73
N THR A 62 7.52 5.68 11.30
CA THR A 62 6.26 5.21 10.69
C THR A 62 6.49 4.95 9.21
N LEU A 63 6.36 3.69 8.79
CA LEU A 63 6.56 3.24 7.42
C LEU A 63 5.23 2.86 6.77
N TYR A 64 4.82 3.64 5.77
CA TYR A 64 3.66 3.38 4.93
C TYR A 64 4.04 2.53 3.73
N ILE A 65 3.21 1.53 3.38
CA ILE A 65 3.41 0.65 2.23
C ILE A 65 2.24 0.81 1.27
N THR A 66 2.54 1.09 0.00
CA THR A 66 1.52 1.33 -1.03
C THR A 66 0.75 0.06 -1.38
N GLY A 67 -0.50 0.22 -1.80
CA GLY A 67 -1.32 -0.86 -2.32
C GLY A 67 -0.86 -1.39 -3.69
N ASP A 68 -1.66 -2.28 -4.29
CA ASP A 68 -1.36 -2.90 -5.59
C ASP A 68 -1.28 -1.87 -6.74
N GLY A 69 -1.85 -0.67 -6.54
CA GLY A 69 -1.90 0.38 -7.55
C GLY A 69 -2.77 -0.01 -8.74
N GLN A 70 -2.32 0.34 -9.95
CA GLN A 70 -2.98 -0.05 -11.18
C GLN A 70 -2.41 -1.40 -11.67
N ALA A 71 -2.61 -2.47 -10.91
CA ALA A 71 -2.08 -3.79 -11.28
C ALA A 71 -2.67 -4.34 -12.59
N TRP A 72 -3.92 -4.01 -12.86
CA TRP A 72 -4.68 -4.48 -14.02
C TRP A 72 -5.20 -3.32 -14.85
N ALA A 73 -5.08 -3.41 -16.17
CA ALA A 73 -5.67 -2.47 -17.11
C ALA A 73 -7.18 -2.72 -17.28
N ASP A 74 -7.56 -4.01 -17.25
CA ASP A 74 -8.93 -4.53 -17.23
C ASP A 74 -8.97 -5.86 -16.45
N ARG A 75 -10.07 -6.61 -16.54
CA ARG A 75 -10.27 -7.85 -15.75
C ARG A 75 -9.26 -8.96 -16.04
N SER A 76 -8.60 -8.96 -17.20
CA SER A 76 -7.74 -10.05 -17.68
C SER A 76 -6.35 -9.62 -18.13
N ARG A 77 -6.16 -8.33 -18.38
CA ARG A 77 -4.92 -7.79 -18.92
C ARG A 77 -4.15 -7.03 -17.84
N PRO A 78 -2.93 -7.46 -17.51
CA PRO A 78 -2.04 -6.70 -16.64
C PRO A 78 -1.81 -5.28 -17.14
N SER A 79 -1.68 -4.34 -16.21
CA SER A 79 -1.27 -2.97 -16.56
C SER A 79 0.21 -2.98 -16.98
N PRO A 80 0.61 -2.17 -17.98
CA PRO A 80 2.01 -1.98 -18.32
C PRO A 80 2.79 -1.21 -17.23
N ASP A 81 2.09 -0.54 -16.33
CA ASP A 81 2.67 0.22 -15.21
C ASP A 81 1.73 0.17 -14.00
N PRO A 82 2.18 -0.43 -12.87
CA PRO A 82 1.36 -0.58 -11.67
C PRO A 82 1.28 0.69 -10.80
N THR A 83 1.87 1.82 -11.21
CA THR A 83 1.81 3.08 -10.47
C THR A 83 0.35 3.45 -10.18
N PRO A 84 -0.03 3.69 -8.91
CA PRO A 84 -1.41 4.01 -8.56
C PRO A 84 -1.88 5.33 -9.18
N ARG A 85 -3.15 5.39 -9.56
CA ARG A 85 -3.81 6.64 -9.98
C ARG A 85 -4.08 7.55 -8.79
N ASP A 86 -4.54 6.97 -7.69
CA ASP A 86 -4.67 7.64 -6.40
C ASP A 86 -3.67 7.01 -5.41
N PRO A 87 -2.59 7.71 -5.02
CA PRO A 87 -1.59 7.20 -4.11
C PRO A 87 -2.05 7.33 -2.65
N LEU A 88 -3.09 6.60 -2.25
CA LEU A 88 -3.73 6.74 -0.94
C LEU A 88 -2.72 6.60 0.22
N ALA A 89 -1.83 5.61 0.20
CA ALA A 89 -0.83 5.46 1.26
C ALA A 89 0.05 6.71 1.42
N LEU A 90 0.43 7.36 0.32
CA LEU A 90 1.18 8.62 0.34
C LEU A 90 0.33 9.78 0.88
N ARG A 91 -0.96 9.85 0.54
CA ARG A 91 -1.90 10.84 1.09
C ARG A 91 -2.08 10.69 2.60
N LEU A 92 -2.15 9.45 3.10
CA LEU A 92 -2.21 9.16 4.53
C LEU A 92 -0.91 9.57 5.24
N ALA A 93 0.24 9.19 4.69
CA ALA A 93 1.56 9.55 5.21
C ALA A 93 1.77 11.06 5.28
N ALA A 94 1.29 11.80 4.28
CA ALA A 94 1.35 13.26 4.25
C ALA A 94 0.54 13.94 5.38
N ARG A 95 -0.44 13.22 5.95
CA ARG A 95 -1.29 13.67 7.07
C ARG A 95 -0.84 13.12 8.43
N ASP A 96 0.16 12.26 8.46
CA ASP A 96 0.69 11.70 9.71
C ASP A 96 1.53 12.77 10.44
N PRO A 97 1.20 13.09 11.71
CA PRO A 97 1.96 14.06 12.51
C PRO A 97 3.28 13.50 13.07
N ALA A 98 3.57 12.20 12.91
CA ALA A 98 4.79 11.60 13.41
C ALA A 98 6.04 12.34 12.87
N PRO A 99 7.09 12.54 13.68
CA PRO A 99 8.27 13.28 13.26
C PRO A 99 9.05 12.60 12.13
N MET A 100 9.08 11.26 12.13
CA MET A 100 9.75 10.46 11.09
C MET A 100 8.73 9.58 10.38
N VAL A 101 8.52 9.85 9.11
CA VAL A 101 7.58 9.12 8.25
C VAL A 101 8.29 8.74 6.96
N ALA A 102 8.08 7.52 6.52
CA ALA A 102 8.49 7.08 5.20
C ALA A 102 7.31 6.41 4.46
N VAL A 103 7.33 6.49 3.15
CA VAL A 103 6.46 5.74 2.25
C VAL A 103 7.33 4.89 1.35
N LEU A 104 7.04 3.61 1.27
CA LEU A 104 7.71 2.67 0.39
C LEU A 104 6.73 2.17 -0.66
N ALA A 105 7.03 2.45 -1.92
CA ALA A 105 6.27 1.93 -3.04
C ALA A 105 6.61 0.46 -3.27
N ARG A 106 5.67 -0.27 -3.84
CA ARG A 106 5.87 -1.66 -4.22
C ARG A 106 6.74 -1.77 -5.50
N PRO A 107 7.31 -2.95 -5.77
CA PRO A 107 8.08 -3.17 -6.98
C PRO A 107 7.38 -2.65 -8.23
N CYS A 108 8.17 -2.04 -9.11
CA CYS A 108 7.78 -1.54 -10.41
C CYS A 108 6.81 -0.34 -10.43
N GLN A 109 6.37 0.17 -9.28
CA GLN A 109 5.65 1.43 -9.20
C GLN A 109 6.60 2.63 -9.32
N TYR A 110 6.13 3.71 -9.93
CA TYR A 110 6.87 4.99 -10.07
C TYR A 110 8.21 4.85 -10.78
N ARG A 111 8.28 4.02 -11.81
CA ARG A 111 9.45 3.93 -12.71
C ARG A 111 9.55 5.21 -13.53
N THR A 112 10.77 5.71 -13.69
CA THR A 112 11.06 6.84 -14.59
C THR A 112 12.09 6.44 -15.62
N ALA A 113 12.03 7.01 -16.83
CA ALA A 113 13.00 6.75 -17.90
C ALA A 113 14.43 7.19 -17.55
N ALA A 114 14.57 8.07 -16.55
CA ALA A 114 15.89 8.52 -16.06
C ALA A 114 16.57 7.50 -15.14
N LEU A 115 15.88 6.42 -14.76
CA LEU A 115 16.42 5.39 -13.89
C LEU A 115 17.16 4.33 -14.71
N ARG A 116 18.03 3.61 -14.01
CA ARG A 116 18.65 2.39 -14.56
C ARG A 116 17.56 1.46 -15.09
N PRO A 117 17.82 0.77 -16.22
CA PRO A 117 16.92 -0.27 -16.68
C PRO A 117 16.61 -1.25 -15.56
N GLN A 118 15.33 -1.58 -15.39
CA GLN A 118 14.88 -2.56 -14.40
C GLN A 118 14.24 -3.75 -15.13
N PRO A 119 15.04 -4.69 -15.65
CA PRO A 119 14.52 -5.84 -16.43
C PRO A 119 13.51 -6.68 -15.63
N ALA A 120 13.65 -6.73 -14.32
CA ALA A 120 12.64 -7.39 -13.47
C ALA A 120 11.25 -6.80 -13.69
N CYS A 121 11.13 -5.51 -13.99
CA CYS A 121 9.85 -4.85 -14.19
C CYS A 121 9.29 -4.99 -15.62
N ASP A 122 9.87 -5.79 -16.46
CA ASP A 122 9.32 -6.20 -17.76
C ASP A 122 8.37 -7.40 -17.61
N ASP A 123 8.40 -8.09 -16.45
CA ASP A 123 7.49 -9.16 -16.08
C ASP A 123 6.37 -8.65 -15.16
N ALA A 124 5.15 -8.66 -15.68
CA ALA A 124 3.96 -8.23 -14.96
C ALA A 124 3.60 -9.18 -13.78
N ALA A 125 4.21 -10.32 -13.66
CA ALA A 125 4.00 -11.23 -12.55
C ALA A 125 4.24 -10.54 -11.20
N TRP A 126 5.23 -9.65 -11.10
CA TRP A 126 5.62 -8.96 -9.87
C TRP A 126 4.56 -8.03 -9.26
N TRP A 127 3.57 -7.59 -10.05
CA TRP A 127 2.43 -6.82 -9.53
C TRP A 127 1.09 -7.50 -9.73
N THR A 128 1.10 -8.72 -10.30
CA THR A 128 -0.09 -9.57 -10.45
C THR A 128 0.02 -10.82 -9.59
N LYS A 129 0.30 -11.96 -10.16
CA LYS A 129 0.28 -13.27 -9.50
C LYS A 129 1.37 -13.44 -8.41
N ASP A 130 2.56 -12.91 -8.64
CA ASP A 130 3.73 -13.03 -7.75
C ASP A 130 3.89 -11.84 -6.80
N ARG A 131 2.85 -11.00 -6.67
CA ARG A 131 2.92 -9.75 -5.90
C ARG A 131 3.20 -9.94 -4.41
N PHE A 132 3.09 -11.14 -3.87
CA PHE A 132 3.49 -11.52 -2.52
C PHE A 132 4.53 -12.66 -2.52
N ALA A 133 5.26 -12.83 -3.62
CA ALA A 133 6.33 -13.82 -3.71
C ALA A 133 7.46 -13.52 -2.71
N PRO A 134 8.22 -14.54 -2.25
CA PRO A 134 9.33 -14.36 -1.33
C PRO A 134 10.35 -13.32 -1.78
N ALA A 135 10.64 -13.20 -3.08
CA ALA A 135 11.55 -12.20 -3.63
C ALA A 135 11.04 -10.77 -3.44
N VAL A 136 9.72 -10.54 -3.62
CA VAL A 136 9.08 -9.24 -3.35
C VAL A 136 9.17 -8.90 -1.87
N ILE A 137 8.83 -9.86 -1.00
CA ILE A 137 8.88 -9.66 0.46
C ILE A 137 10.31 -9.35 0.91
N ALA A 138 11.31 -10.09 0.42
CA ALA A 138 12.72 -9.86 0.75
C ALA A 138 13.20 -8.48 0.29
N ALA A 139 12.80 -8.03 -0.90
CA ALA A 139 13.14 -6.70 -1.39
C ALA A 139 12.50 -5.59 -0.56
N MET A 140 11.22 -5.74 -0.20
CA MET A 140 10.52 -4.78 0.65
C MET A 140 11.11 -4.72 2.06
N ASP A 141 11.52 -5.86 2.62
CA ASP A 141 12.18 -5.96 3.92
C ASP A 141 13.55 -5.29 3.93
N GLY A 142 14.38 -5.55 2.91
CA GLY A 142 15.67 -4.88 2.75
C GLY A 142 15.55 -3.37 2.61
N ALA A 143 14.54 -2.90 1.87
CA ALA A 143 14.25 -1.46 1.74
C ALA A 143 13.75 -0.85 3.07
N ALA A 144 12.88 -1.54 3.80
CA ALA A 144 12.42 -1.10 5.12
C ALA A 144 13.59 -0.96 6.11
N SER A 145 14.53 -1.91 6.09
CA SER A 145 15.74 -1.86 6.93
C SER A 145 16.63 -0.67 6.59
N ARG A 146 16.79 -0.33 5.30
CA ARG A 146 17.55 0.86 4.87
C ARG A 146 16.86 2.15 5.27
N LEU A 147 15.54 2.25 5.13
CA LEU A 147 14.78 3.43 5.58
C LEU A 147 14.90 3.62 7.09
N LYS A 148 14.78 2.53 7.88
CA LYS A 148 14.96 2.56 9.32
C LYS A 148 16.38 3.03 9.71
N ALA A 149 17.40 2.48 9.08
CA ALA A 149 18.79 2.86 9.33
C ALA A 149 19.07 4.32 8.95
N ALA A 150 18.56 4.79 7.79
CA ALA A 150 18.70 6.18 7.35
C ALA A 150 17.96 7.19 8.25
N ALA A 151 16.92 6.74 8.95
CA ALA A 151 16.21 7.53 9.95
C ALA A 151 16.86 7.49 11.33
N GLY A 152 17.83 6.60 11.57
CA GLY A 152 18.38 6.35 12.91
C GLY A 152 17.36 5.76 13.89
N ALA A 153 16.28 5.15 13.39
CA ALA A 153 15.19 4.63 14.19
C ALA A 153 15.53 3.24 14.77
N CYS A 154 14.99 2.98 15.97
CA CYS A 154 15.08 1.67 16.63
C CYS A 154 13.90 0.77 16.21
N HIS A 155 12.70 1.36 16.07
CA HIS A 155 11.46 0.62 15.84
C HIS A 155 10.74 1.08 14.58
N LEU A 156 9.90 0.20 14.04
CA LEU A 156 8.99 0.46 12.92
C LEU A 156 7.53 0.42 13.38
N HIS A 157 6.77 1.43 13.00
CA HIS A 157 5.32 1.40 12.98
C HIS A 157 4.87 1.18 11.53
N LEU A 158 4.41 -0.03 11.20
CA LEU A 158 4.01 -0.36 9.84
C LEU A 158 2.55 0.05 9.57
N VAL A 159 2.33 0.71 8.45
CA VAL A 159 1.00 1.07 7.95
C VAL A 159 0.87 0.59 6.51
N GLY A 160 -0.04 -0.33 6.23
CA GLY A 160 -0.26 -0.84 4.88
C GLY A 160 -1.66 -0.51 4.36
N PHE A 161 -1.74 -0.10 3.09
CA PHE A 161 -3.00 0.08 2.39
C PHE A 161 -3.25 -1.09 1.42
N SER A 162 -4.45 -1.70 1.45
CA SER A 162 -4.85 -2.75 0.50
C SER A 162 -3.80 -3.88 0.41
N GLY A 163 -3.25 -4.19 -0.76
CA GLY A 163 -2.14 -5.14 -0.92
C GLY A 163 -0.86 -4.75 -0.18
N GLY A 164 -0.66 -3.47 0.12
CA GLY A 164 0.42 -3.00 0.98
C GLY A 164 0.26 -3.44 2.44
N ALA A 165 -0.97 -3.67 2.90
CA ALA A 165 -1.23 -4.26 4.22
C ALA A 165 -0.78 -5.73 4.28
N ALA A 166 -0.96 -6.48 3.19
CA ALA A 166 -0.41 -7.83 3.08
C ALA A 166 1.12 -7.81 3.25
N ILE A 167 1.81 -6.92 2.52
CA ILE A 167 3.27 -6.75 2.66
C ILE A 167 3.63 -6.35 4.10
N ALA A 168 2.98 -5.35 4.68
CA ALA A 168 3.24 -4.90 6.06
C ALA A 168 3.10 -6.05 7.08
N THR A 169 2.07 -6.88 6.91
CA THR A 169 1.83 -8.07 7.74
C THR A 169 2.95 -9.11 7.58
N LEU A 170 3.36 -9.39 6.34
CA LEU A 170 4.44 -10.34 6.05
C LEU A 170 5.80 -9.84 6.53
N LEU A 171 6.04 -8.52 6.52
CA LEU A 171 7.24 -7.93 7.14
C LEU A 171 7.18 -8.03 8.67
N ALA A 172 6.05 -7.71 9.29
CA ALA A 172 5.88 -7.78 10.74
C ALA A 172 6.13 -9.18 11.30
N ALA A 173 5.75 -10.23 10.54
CA ALA A 173 5.97 -11.62 10.93
C ALA A 173 7.44 -12.09 10.86
N ARG A 174 8.33 -11.32 10.23
CA ARG A 174 9.74 -11.66 10.01
C ARG A 174 10.71 -10.83 10.85
N ARG A 175 10.18 -9.81 11.53
CA ARG A 175 10.98 -8.77 12.19
C ARG A 175 10.64 -8.71 13.68
N ASP A 176 11.63 -8.43 14.47
CA ASP A 176 11.52 -8.21 15.92
C ASP A 176 11.46 -6.72 16.31
N ASP A 177 11.71 -5.82 15.34
CA ASP A 177 11.74 -4.38 15.53
C ASP A 177 10.42 -3.67 15.17
N VAL A 178 9.35 -4.42 14.89
CA VAL A 178 8.02 -3.86 14.61
C VAL A 178 7.26 -3.61 15.91
N ALA A 179 7.07 -2.33 16.22
CA ALA A 179 6.34 -1.90 17.41
C ALA A 179 4.82 -1.99 17.24
N THR A 180 4.31 -1.64 16.05
CA THR A 180 2.87 -1.73 15.75
C THR A 180 2.60 -2.02 14.28
N LEU A 181 1.45 -2.64 13.99
CA LEU A 181 0.94 -2.86 12.65
C LEU A 181 -0.44 -2.19 12.50
N ARG A 182 -0.62 -1.39 11.46
CA ARG A 182 -1.91 -0.85 11.05
C ARG A 182 -2.20 -1.24 9.61
N SER A 183 -3.43 -1.65 9.34
CA SER A 183 -3.90 -1.84 7.96
C SER A 183 -5.08 -0.92 7.66
N VAL A 184 -5.12 -0.40 6.44
CA VAL A 184 -6.23 0.40 5.91
C VAL A 184 -6.78 -0.32 4.69
N ALA A 185 -8.05 -0.71 4.73
CA ALA A 185 -8.68 -1.52 3.67
C ALA A 185 -7.79 -2.73 3.28
N GLY A 186 -7.21 -3.41 4.30
CA GLY A 186 -6.10 -4.33 4.14
C GLY A 186 -6.49 -5.68 3.53
N ASN A 187 -5.79 -6.10 2.49
CA ASN A 187 -5.92 -7.45 1.92
C ASN A 187 -5.16 -8.46 2.81
N LEU A 188 -5.76 -8.80 3.96
CA LEU A 188 -5.14 -9.66 4.98
C LEU A 188 -5.40 -11.14 4.79
N ASP A 189 -6.41 -11.48 3.96
CA ASP A 189 -6.67 -12.83 3.47
C ASP A 189 -7.03 -12.77 1.97
N PRO A 190 -6.01 -12.77 1.09
CA PRO A 190 -6.24 -12.73 -0.36
C PRO A 190 -7.16 -13.85 -0.86
N ASP A 191 -7.04 -15.06 -0.34
CA ASP A 191 -7.84 -16.21 -0.78
C ASP A 191 -9.31 -16.01 -0.43
N TRP A 192 -9.60 -15.42 0.75
CA TRP A 192 -10.96 -15.05 1.12
C TRP A 192 -11.52 -14.01 0.14
N VAL A 193 -10.74 -12.97 -0.18
CA VAL A 193 -11.13 -11.91 -1.11
C VAL A 193 -11.40 -12.48 -2.50
N TYR A 194 -10.52 -13.36 -3.01
CA TYR A 194 -10.71 -13.98 -4.34
C TYR A 194 -11.95 -14.82 -4.40
N ARG A 195 -12.25 -15.61 -3.35
CA ARG A 195 -13.51 -16.38 -3.28
C ARG A 195 -14.73 -15.46 -3.34
N GLN A 196 -14.71 -14.30 -2.64
CA GLN A 196 -15.82 -13.34 -2.69
C GLN A 196 -16.03 -12.75 -4.10
N HIS A 197 -14.96 -12.58 -4.86
CA HIS A 197 -15.00 -12.01 -6.20
C HIS A 197 -15.10 -13.04 -7.33
N GLY A 198 -15.08 -14.33 -7.00
CA GLY A 198 -15.10 -15.40 -8.00
C GLY A 198 -13.88 -15.38 -8.94
N VAL A 199 -12.72 -14.94 -8.43
CA VAL A 199 -11.45 -14.92 -9.18
C VAL A 199 -10.51 -16.00 -8.66
N SER A 200 -9.58 -16.43 -9.54
CA SER A 200 -8.59 -17.45 -9.19
C SER A 200 -7.65 -16.96 -8.07
N PRO A 201 -7.23 -17.85 -7.15
CA PRO A 201 -6.23 -17.53 -6.16
C PRO A 201 -4.89 -17.14 -6.81
N LEU A 202 -3.98 -16.58 -6.02
CA LEU A 202 -2.59 -16.37 -6.42
C LEU A 202 -1.90 -17.73 -6.62
N ASP A 203 -0.83 -17.73 -7.42
CA ASP A 203 0.02 -18.91 -7.58
C ASP A 203 0.63 -19.36 -6.24
N ASP A 204 0.99 -20.64 -6.13
CA ASP A 204 1.57 -21.27 -4.94
C ASP A 204 2.85 -20.61 -4.42
N GLY A 205 3.52 -19.76 -5.24
CA GLY A 205 4.70 -18.98 -4.86
C GLY A 205 4.41 -17.76 -3.98
N SER A 206 3.15 -17.33 -3.85
CA SER A 206 2.77 -16.16 -3.04
C SER A 206 2.49 -16.55 -1.58
N VAL A 207 3.03 -15.77 -0.64
CA VAL A 207 2.80 -15.99 0.79
C VAL A 207 1.52 -15.29 1.24
N SER A 208 0.62 -16.04 1.86
CA SER A 208 -0.62 -15.47 2.42
C SER A 208 -0.34 -14.79 3.77
N PRO A 209 -0.80 -13.53 3.96
CA PRO A 209 -0.76 -12.88 5.28
C PRO A 209 -1.48 -13.69 6.36
N ARG A 210 -2.59 -14.33 6.01
CA ARG A 210 -3.34 -15.19 6.92
C ARG A 210 -2.51 -16.37 7.46
N ALA A 211 -1.60 -16.91 6.65
CA ALA A 211 -0.75 -18.03 7.07
C ALA A 211 0.25 -17.64 8.18
N VAL A 212 0.65 -16.38 8.24
CA VAL A 212 1.57 -15.86 9.27
C VAL A 212 0.85 -15.22 10.46
N ALA A 213 -0.47 -15.16 10.46
CA ALA A 213 -1.25 -14.52 11.53
C ALA A 213 -0.90 -15.02 12.94
N PRO A 214 -0.68 -16.34 13.21
CA PRO A 214 -0.29 -16.80 14.53
C PRO A 214 1.01 -16.20 15.07
N ALA A 215 1.97 -15.92 14.19
CA ALA A 215 3.25 -15.30 14.57
C ALA A 215 3.12 -13.84 15.02
N LEU A 216 1.97 -13.22 14.73
CA LEU A 216 1.67 -11.81 15.06
C LEU A 216 0.78 -11.67 16.31
N ALA A 217 0.53 -12.74 17.04
CA ALA A 217 -0.36 -12.75 18.20
C ALA A 217 0.06 -11.74 19.29
N GLU A 218 1.34 -11.40 19.39
CA GLU A 218 1.89 -10.44 20.37
C GLU A 218 2.23 -9.06 19.76
N VAL A 219 2.03 -8.85 18.46
CA VAL A 219 2.25 -7.55 17.82
C VAL A 219 1.01 -6.68 17.97
N PRO A 220 1.09 -5.49 18.57
CA PRO A 220 -0.04 -4.57 18.68
C PRO A 220 -0.57 -4.15 17.30
N GLN A 221 -1.87 -4.41 17.01
CA GLN A 221 -2.44 -4.23 15.68
C GLN A 221 -3.79 -3.51 15.69
N VAL A 222 -4.02 -2.66 14.68
CA VAL A 222 -5.35 -2.12 14.34
C VAL A 222 -5.60 -2.30 12.86
N HIS A 223 -6.75 -2.88 12.53
CA HIS A 223 -7.18 -3.08 11.15
C HIS A 223 -8.40 -2.21 10.87
N PHE A 224 -8.20 -1.12 10.12
CA PHE A 224 -9.27 -0.23 9.69
C PHE A 224 -9.95 -0.81 8.45
N VAL A 225 -11.25 -1.10 8.56
CA VAL A 225 -12.06 -1.67 7.48
C VAL A 225 -13.14 -0.70 7.05
N GLY A 226 -13.32 -0.55 5.74
CA GLY A 226 -14.36 0.31 5.18
C GLY A 226 -15.72 -0.38 5.21
N THR A 227 -16.74 0.25 5.82
CA THR A 227 -18.10 -0.34 5.87
C THR A 227 -18.77 -0.43 4.50
N ARG A 228 -18.24 0.29 3.50
CA ARG A 228 -18.71 0.27 2.10
C ARG A 228 -17.64 -0.27 1.15
N ASP A 229 -16.57 -0.89 1.67
CA ASP A 229 -15.50 -1.45 0.84
C ASP A 229 -15.98 -2.74 0.18
N THR A 230 -16.15 -2.69 -1.15
CA THR A 230 -16.52 -3.84 -1.97
C THR A 230 -15.31 -4.46 -2.67
N VAL A 231 -14.12 -3.86 -2.58
CA VAL A 231 -12.86 -4.38 -3.16
C VAL A 231 -12.18 -5.33 -2.18
N VAL A 232 -12.02 -4.89 -0.93
CA VAL A 232 -11.55 -5.71 0.18
C VAL A 232 -12.58 -5.62 1.32
N PRO A 233 -13.62 -6.45 1.28
CA PRO A 233 -14.66 -6.41 2.30
C PRO A 233 -14.13 -6.72 3.71
N PRO A 234 -14.80 -6.23 4.77
CA PRO A 234 -14.37 -6.39 6.17
C PRO A 234 -14.06 -7.82 6.59
N GLY A 235 -14.71 -8.82 5.99
CA GLY A 235 -14.49 -10.24 6.27
C GLY A 235 -13.05 -10.72 6.04
N ALA A 236 -12.26 -10.04 5.22
CA ALA A 236 -10.83 -10.37 5.04
C ALA A 236 -10.03 -10.13 6.34
N ALA A 237 -10.33 -9.06 7.07
CA ALA A 237 -9.70 -8.78 8.36
C ALA A 237 -10.20 -9.73 9.45
N GLU A 238 -11.49 -10.06 9.46
CA GLU A 238 -12.04 -11.06 10.39
C GLU A 238 -11.39 -12.42 10.20
N SER A 239 -11.29 -12.89 8.95
CA SER A 239 -10.62 -14.16 8.62
C SER A 239 -9.16 -14.20 9.07
N PHE A 240 -8.44 -13.08 8.97
CA PHE A 240 -7.08 -12.95 9.45
C PHE A 240 -7.01 -13.04 10.99
N LEU A 241 -7.87 -12.30 11.70
CA LEU A 241 -7.90 -12.32 13.16
C LEU A 241 -8.30 -13.71 13.71
N ASP A 242 -9.19 -14.42 13.02
CA ASP A 242 -9.56 -15.79 13.40
C ASP A 242 -8.35 -16.75 13.30
N ALA A 243 -7.47 -16.54 12.32
CA ALA A 243 -6.26 -17.32 12.17
C ALA A 243 -5.17 -16.99 13.20
N MET A 244 -5.22 -15.86 13.89
CA MET A 244 -4.26 -15.50 14.95
C MET A 244 -4.38 -16.38 16.20
N GLY A 245 -5.52 -17.03 16.41
CA GLY A 245 -5.81 -17.80 17.63
C GLY A 245 -6.08 -16.96 18.88
N THR A 246 -5.73 -15.70 18.90
CA THR A 246 -6.06 -14.72 19.96
C THR A 246 -6.25 -13.34 19.37
N ARG A 247 -7.15 -12.54 19.96
CA ARG A 247 -7.39 -11.14 19.55
C ARG A 247 -6.90 -10.13 20.59
N THR A 248 -6.09 -10.56 21.56
CA THR A 248 -5.66 -9.70 22.67
C THR A 248 -4.88 -8.46 22.19
N CYS A 249 -4.05 -8.64 21.17
CA CYS A 249 -3.18 -7.58 20.60
C CYS A 249 -3.72 -6.98 19.31
N ALA A 250 -4.90 -7.39 18.85
CA ALA A 250 -5.44 -6.96 17.57
C ALA A 250 -6.91 -6.57 17.70
N ARG A 251 -7.32 -5.56 16.92
CA ARG A 251 -8.73 -5.17 16.80
C ARG A 251 -9.05 -4.65 15.41
N ILE A 252 -10.30 -4.77 15.04
CA ILE A 252 -10.88 -4.19 13.85
C ILE A 252 -11.61 -2.89 14.23
N VAL A 253 -11.45 -1.87 13.41
CA VAL A 253 -12.17 -0.60 13.51
C VAL A 253 -12.92 -0.37 12.21
N ALA A 254 -14.24 -0.37 12.27
CA ALA A 254 -15.10 -0.08 11.14
C ALA A 254 -15.16 1.44 10.87
N VAL A 255 -14.90 1.85 9.64
CA VAL A 255 -14.86 3.25 9.22
C VAL A 255 -15.89 3.47 8.10
N PRO A 256 -16.67 4.57 8.08
CA PRO A 256 -17.60 4.88 7.00
C PRO A 256 -16.84 5.34 5.73
N ALA A 257 -16.12 4.39 5.12
CA ALA A 257 -15.26 4.54 3.96
C ALA A 257 -15.54 3.44 2.94
N ASP A 258 -15.20 3.68 1.68
CA ASP A 258 -15.04 2.65 0.65
C ASP A 258 -13.55 2.29 0.49
N HIS A 259 -13.16 1.58 -0.59
CA HIS A 259 -11.77 1.17 -0.76
C HIS A 259 -10.79 2.34 -0.88
N HIS A 260 -11.18 3.43 -1.51
CA HIS A 260 -10.29 4.56 -1.83
C HIS A 260 -10.67 5.86 -1.12
N SER A 261 -11.92 6.03 -0.73
CA SER A 261 -12.47 7.29 -0.22
C SER A 261 -12.90 7.20 1.24
N GLY A 262 -12.85 8.34 1.95
CA GLY A 262 -13.28 8.44 3.34
C GLY A 262 -12.18 8.19 4.37
N TRP A 263 -10.94 7.99 3.93
CA TRP A 263 -9.79 7.69 4.78
C TRP A 263 -8.99 8.94 5.15
N VAL A 264 -8.63 9.77 4.16
CA VAL A 264 -7.62 10.83 4.29
C VAL A 264 -8.06 11.91 5.31
N GLU A 265 -9.31 12.31 5.26
CA GLU A 265 -9.88 13.33 6.15
C GLU A 265 -9.93 12.84 7.60
N ARG A 266 -10.17 11.55 7.79
CA ARG A 266 -10.28 10.90 9.11
C ARG A 266 -8.94 10.41 9.65
N TRP A 267 -7.91 10.35 8.81
CA TRP A 267 -6.66 9.70 9.16
C TRP A 267 -5.99 10.26 10.43
N PRO A 268 -5.93 11.59 10.66
CA PRO A 268 -5.38 12.11 11.90
C PRO A 268 -6.13 11.63 13.15
N ASP A 269 -7.45 11.41 13.06
CA ASP A 269 -8.24 10.89 14.17
C ASP A 269 -8.04 9.38 14.33
N LEU A 270 -7.99 8.62 13.24
CA LEU A 270 -7.72 7.19 13.26
C LEU A 270 -6.33 6.87 13.82
N LEU A 271 -5.34 7.74 13.63
CA LEU A 271 -4.01 7.58 14.22
C LEU A 271 -4.02 7.67 15.75
N ARG A 272 -4.96 8.42 16.36
CA ARG A 272 -5.15 8.47 17.82
C ARG A 272 -5.70 7.17 18.38
N ASP A 273 -6.24 6.32 17.53
CA ASP A 273 -6.77 5.02 17.85
C ASP A 273 -5.61 4.02 18.04
N ASN A 274 -5.05 4.03 19.25
CA ASN A 274 -3.87 3.24 19.56
C ASN A 274 -4.18 1.73 19.49
N PRO A 275 -3.22 0.92 19.00
CA PRO A 275 -3.32 -0.53 19.08
C PRO A 275 -3.50 -1.00 20.54
N PRO A 276 -4.16 -2.14 20.76
CA PRO A 276 -4.27 -2.73 22.08
C PRO A 276 -2.89 -2.93 22.73
N ARG A 277 -2.79 -2.74 24.04
CA ARG A 277 -1.59 -3.12 24.79
C ARG A 277 -1.56 -4.64 24.94
N CYS A 278 -0.54 -5.28 24.44
CA CYS A 278 -0.33 -6.71 24.61
C CYS A 278 0.09 -7.04 26.04
N ARG A 279 -0.48 -8.08 26.61
CA ARG A 279 0.01 -8.63 27.88
C ARG A 279 1.28 -9.44 27.55
N GLY A 280 2.47 -8.92 27.84
CA GLY A 280 3.69 -9.73 27.73
C GLY A 280 4.98 -9.08 27.24
N LYS A 281 4.93 -7.87 26.69
CA LYS A 281 6.16 -7.09 26.43
C LYS A 281 6.23 -5.95 27.45
N THR A 282 6.81 -6.23 28.63
CA THR A 282 7.33 -5.21 29.56
C THR A 282 8.77 -4.92 29.21
#